data_93a44e658ddf12de9149cfb3a1b546f1
#
_entry.id   93a44e658ddf12de9149cfb3a1b546f1
#
_cell.length_a   1.000
_cell.length_b   1.000
_cell.length_c   1.000
_cell.angle_alpha   90.00
_cell.angle_beta   90.00
_cell.angle_gamma   90.00
#
_symmetry.space_group_name_H-M   'P 1'
#
loop_
_entity.id
_entity.type
_entity.pdbx_description
1 polymer ?
#
loop_
_entity_poly.entity_id
_entity_poly.type
_entity_poly.pdbx_seq_one_letter_code
_entity_poly.pdbx_strand_id
1 'polypeptide(L)'
;MKYLFLLFLLICSCASKQHATVIDSTQVNASPCPEDGDCTFEVLSNQSFSIEKDGIGALYPKVVDGNTIILKFEYKRNDIPNTVDGQYRELVYLELNRDHLEIDLKEDELNNVKALFARLCFCRGQTGYYIINQGQLSIKKLSESQYHLKMRFKIDEVPQVISEIDEVISFK
;
A
#
# COMPACT_ATOMS: atom_id res chain seq x y z
N MET A 1 38.85 -19.78 55.38
CA MET A 1 37.43 -20.12 55.20
C MET A 1 36.63 -18.86 55.22
N LYS A 2 36.17 -18.38 54.07
CA LYS A 2 35.07 -17.43 54.00
C LYS A 2 34.73 -17.28 52.49
N TYR A 3 33.58 -17.77 52.13
CA TYR A 3 33.08 -17.79 50.76
C TYR A 3 32.55 -16.40 50.39
N LEU A 4 33.16 -15.78 49.38
CA LEU A 4 32.68 -14.55 48.78
C LEU A 4 31.64 -14.88 47.70
N PHE A 5 30.36 -14.70 47.97
CA PHE A 5 29.27 -14.90 47.05
C PHE A 5 29.17 -13.68 46.13
N LEU A 6 29.63 -13.84 44.88
CA LEU A 6 29.51 -12.81 43.86
C LEU A 6 28.11 -12.93 43.23
N LEU A 7 27.22 -12.04 43.57
CA LEU A 7 25.87 -11.95 43.01
C LEU A 7 25.94 -11.29 41.64
N PHE A 8 25.84 -12.09 40.59
CA PHE A 8 25.81 -11.62 39.20
C PHE A 8 24.36 -11.21 38.86
N LEU A 9 24.07 -9.92 38.88
CA LEU A 9 22.80 -9.35 38.41
C LEU A 9 22.79 -9.35 36.88
N LEU A 10 22.12 -10.36 36.31
CA LEU A 10 21.78 -10.39 34.88
C LEU A 10 20.61 -9.41 34.61
N ILE A 11 20.96 -8.25 34.08
CA ILE A 11 19.98 -7.34 33.51
C ILE A 11 19.53 -7.87 32.16
N CYS A 12 18.38 -8.55 32.17
CA CYS A 12 17.72 -8.99 30.93
C CYS A 12 17.06 -7.79 30.26
N SER A 13 17.76 -7.16 29.30
CA SER A 13 17.21 -6.10 28.47
C SER A 13 16.29 -6.73 27.42
N CYS A 14 14.98 -6.72 27.65
CA CYS A 14 13.98 -7.05 26.64
C CYS A 14 13.90 -5.89 25.63
N ALA A 15 14.64 -6.01 24.53
CA ALA A 15 14.40 -5.19 23.34
C ALA A 15 13.11 -5.69 22.67
N SER A 16 12.02 -4.96 22.86
CA SER A 16 10.78 -5.18 22.13
C SER A 16 10.98 -4.81 20.66
N LYS A 17 11.22 -5.80 19.81
CA LYS A 17 11.11 -5.64 18.37
C LYS A 17 9.63 -5.57 18.02
N GLN A 18 9.15 -4.41 17.59
CA GLN A 18 7.87 -4.30 16.92
C GLN A 18 7.95 -5.09 15.61
N HIS A 19 7.38 -6.29 15.63
CA HIS A 19 7.13 -7.04 14.42
C HIS A 19 5.97 -6.37 13.68
N ALA A 20 6.26 -5.78 12.53
CA ALA A 20 5.24 -5.57 11.52
C ALA A 20 4.67 -6.96 11.17
N THR A 21 3.41 -7.19 11.50
CA THR A 21 2.73 -8.44 11.16
C THR A 21 2.46 -8.42 9.66
N VAL A 22 3.30 -9.08 8.90
CA VAL A 22 3.00 -9.49 7.53
C VAL A 22 1.87 -10.51 7.66
N ILE A 23 0.67 -10.13 7.25
CA ILE A 23 -0.48 -11.04 7.22
C ILE A 23 -0.32 -11.89 5.97
N ASP A 24 -0.08 -13.18 6.18
CA ASP A 24 -0.13 -14.23 5.18
C ASP A 24 -1.47 -14.15 4.42
N SER A 25 -1.41 -13.77 3.14
CA SER A 25 -2.56 -13.66 2.27
C SER A 25 -2.97 -15.05 1.83
N THR A 26 -4.02 -15.59 2.43
CA THR A 26 -4.74 -16.74 1.86
C THR A 26 -5.32 -16.30 0.52
N GLN A 27 -4.77 -16.81 -0.56
CA GLN A 27 -5.17 -16.53 -1.93
C GLN A 27 -6.64 -16.90 -2.18
N VAL A 28 -7.49 -15.89 -2.33
CA VAL A 28 -8.81 -16.05 -2.94
C VAL A 28 -8.95 -14.89 -3.94
N ASN A 29 -8.78 -15.21 -5.22
CA ASN A 29 -8.95 -14.33 -6.38
C ASN A 29 -8.17 -13.00 -6.31
N ALA A 30 -6.85 -13.10 -6.25
CA ALA A 30 -5.98 -11.95 -6.47
C ALA A 30 -6.14 -11.43 -7.91
N SER A 31 -6.10 -10.12 -8.09
CA SER A 31 -5.94 -9.51 -9.42
C SER A 31 -4.85 -10.21 -10.19
N PRO A 32 -5.03 -10.49 -11.49
CA PRO A 32 -3.98 -11.10 -12.28
C PRO A 32 -2.77 -10.17 -12.27
N CYS A 33 -1.76 -10.55 -11.47
CA CYS A 33 -0.48 -9.86 -11.48
C CYS A 33 0.20 -10.11 -12.84
N PRO A 34 0.78 -9.08 -13.48
CA PRO A 34 1.54 -9.27 -14.71
C PRO A 34 2.66 -10.32 -14.53
N GLU A 35 2.84 -11.17 -15.53
CA GLU A 35 3.81 -12.30 -15.48
C GLU A 35 5.26 -11.83 -15.35
N ASP A 36 5.54 -10.57 -15.70
CA ASP A 36 6.87 -9.96 -15.67
C ASP A 36 7.17 -9.25 -14.32
N GLY A 37 6.40 -9.54 -13.27
CA GLY A 37 6.62 -8.91 -11.96
C GLY A 37 5.86 -9.57 -10.82
N ASP A 38 5.98 -8.97 -9.65
CA ASP A 38 5.33 -9.36 -8.42
C ASP A 38 4.34 -8.30 -7.96
N CYS A 39 3.19 -8.73 -7.42
CA CYS A 39 2.20 -7.87 -6.83
C CYS A 39 2.10 -8.11 -5.32
N THR A 40 1.99 -7.03 -4.56
CA THR A 40 1.76 -7.09 -3.12
C THR A 40 0.61 -6.18 -2.73
N PHE A 41 -0.13 -6.58 -1.70
CA PHE A 41 -1.21 -5.79 -1.12
C PHE A 41 -1.00 -5.65 0.39
N GLU A 42 -0.95 -4.40 0.87
CA GLU A 42 -0.71 -4.08 2.27
C GLU A 42 -1.91 -3.32 2.85
N VAL A 43 -2.28 -3.66 4.09
CA VAL A 43 -3.28 -2.95 4.89
C VAL A 43 -2.57 -2.29 6.06
N LEU A 44 -2.42 -0.96 6.00
CA LEU A 44 -1.73 -0.17 7.02
C LEU A 44 -2.78 0.44 7.96
N SER A 45 -2.99 -0.21 9.10
CA SER A 45 -3.93 0.23 10.12
C SER A 45 -3.35 1.35 10.98
N ASN A 46 -4.23 2.25 11.45
CA ASN A 46 -3.86 3.41 12.28
C ASN A 46 -2.90 4.37 11.57
N GLN A 47 -3.06 4.49 10.26
CA GLN A 47 -2.30 5.43 9.46
C GLN A 47 -3.23 6.25 8.55
N SER A 48 -2.82 7.48 8.29
CA SER A 48 -3.42 8.41 7.35
C SER A 48 -2.34 8.95 6.43
N PHE A 49 -2.71 9.49 5.27
CA PHE A 49 -1.75 10.24 4.45
C PHE A 49 -2.35 11.54 3.91
N SER A 50 -1.46 12.51 3.72
CA SER A 50 -1.73 13.70 2.92
C SER A 50 -1.04 13.59 1.57
N ILE A 51 -1.63 14.18 0.54
CA ILE A 51 -0.98 14.34 -0.76
C ILE A 51 -0.31 15.71 -0.73
N GLU A 52 1.00 15.71 -0.68
CA GLU A 52 1.82 16.94 -0.62
C GLU A 52 2.50 17.20 -1.97
N LYS A 53 3.07 18.40 -2.12
CA LYS A 53 3.89 18.79 -3.28
C LYS A 53 5.30 19.09 -2.81
N ASP A 54 6.27 18.61 -3.55
CA ASP A 54 7.66 18.97 -3.34
C ASP A 54 7.99 20.37 -3.90
N GLY A 55 9.28 20.77 -3.80
CA GLY A 55 9.76 22.08 -4.24
C GLY A 55 9.64 22.35 -5.75
N ILE A 56 9.38 21.32 -6.56
CA ILE A 56 9.16 21.43 -8.01
C ILE A 56 7.71 21.15 -8.41
N GLY A 57 6.83 20.94 -7.42
CA GLY A 57 5.40 20.71 -7.63
C GLY A 57 5.00 19.26 -7.87
N ALA A 58 5.92 18.29 -7.76
CA ALA A 58 5.59 16.88 -7.87
C ALA A 58 4.83 16.39 -6.63
N LEU A 59 3.77 15.60 -6.86
CA LEU A 59 2.97 15.02 -5.78
C LEU A 59 3.73 13.89 -5.09
N TYR A 60 3.48 13.71 -3.78
CA TYR A 60 3.89 12.54 -3.02
C TYR A 60 2.98 12.31 -1.80
N PRO A 61 2.78 11.04 -1.37
CA PRO A 61 2.05 10.74 -0.15
C PRO A 61 2.96 10.93 1.07
N LYS A 62 2.49 11.69 2.05
CA LYS A 62 3.13 11.78 3.37
C LYS A 62 2.28 11.01 4.37
N VAL A 63 2.77 9.84 4.75
CA VAL A 63 2.11 8.94 5.70
C VAL A 63 2.44 9.37 7.13
N VAL A 64 1.43 9.38 7.99
CA VAL A 64 1.52 9.72 9.42
C VAL A 64 0.62 8.78 10.22
N ASP A 65 0.84 8.73 11.53
CA ASP A 65 -0.10 8.05 12.43
C ASP A 65 -1.47 8.72 12.36
N GLY A 66 -2.53 7.91 12.35
CA GLY A 66 -3.90 8.39 12.19
C GLY A 66 -4.92 7.36 12.64
N ASN A 67 -6.21 7.66 12.42
CA ASN A 67 -7.32 6.78 12.79
C ASN A 67 -7.98 6.10 11.58
N THR A 68 -7.36 6.20 10.41
CA THR A 68 -7.83 5.61 9.15
C THR A 68 -7.08 4.32 8.84
N ILE A 69 -7.36 3.76 7.67
CA ILE A 69 -6.68 2.60 7.11
C ILE A 69 -6.16 3.00 5.74
N ILE A 70 -4.88 2.77 5.49
CA ILE A 70 -4.32 2.90 4.14
C ILE A 70 -4.26 1.52 3.51
N LEU A 71 -4.85 1.39 2.32
CA LEU A 71 -4.64 0.25 1.44
C LEU A 71 -3.56 0.63 0.44
N LYS A 72 -2.55 -0.22 0.30
CA LYS A 72 -1.45 -0.03 -0.63
C LYS A 72 -1.29 -1.26 -1.49
N PHE A 73 -1.55 -1.14 -2.78
CA PHE A 73 -1.19 -2.12 -3.79
C PHE A 73 0.14 -1.72 -4.42
N GLU A 74 1.00 -2.69 -4.71
CA GLU A 74 2.25 -2.48 -5.43
C GLU A 74 2.45 -3.59 -6.46
N TYR A 75 2.70 -3.20 -7.71
CA TYR A 75 3.31 -4.02 -8.74
C TYR A 75 4.77 -3.64 -8.88
N LYS A 76 5.66 -4.59 -8.78
CA LYS A 76 7.10 -4.43 -9.01
C LYS A 76 7.52 -5.34 -10.15
N ARG A 77 7.99 -4.76 -11.26
CA ARG A 77 8.54 -5.53 -12.37
C ARG A 77 9.82 -6.24 -11.97
N ASN A 78 10.02 -7.45 -12.48
CA ASN A 78 11.25 -8.21 -12.30
C ASN A 78 12.46 -7.44 -12.83
N ASP A 79 13.58 -7.55 -12.11
CA ASP A 79 14.81 -6.86 -12.50
C ASP A 79 15.31 -7.36 -13.86
N ILE A 80 15.66 -6.43 -14.75
CA ILE A 80 16.23 -6.76 -16.06
C ILE A 80 17.72 -7.06 -15.84
N PRO A 81 18.22 -8.25 -16.20
CA PRO A 81 19.63 -8.62 -16.03
C PRO A 81 20.57 -7.58 -16.68
N ASN A 82 21.66 -7.26 -16.00
CA ASN A 82 22.71 -6.32 -16.45
C ASN A 82 22.24 -4.87 -16.66
N THR A 83 21.15 -4.46 -16.01
CA THR A 83 20.62 -3.10 -16.06
C THR A 83 20.71 -2.46 -14.68
N VAL A 84 21.31 -1.29 -14.57
CA VAL A 84 21.46 -0.58 -13.28
C VAL A 84 20.18 0.19 -12.91
N ASP A 85 19.47 0.75 -13.91
CA ASP A 85 18.32 1.64 -13.74
C ASP A 85 17.00 1.01 -14.24
N GLY A 86 16.94 -0.32 -14.27
CA GLY A 86 15.79 -1.09 -14.79
C GLY A 86 14.60 -1.20 -13.86
N GLN A 87 14.64 -0.63 -12.67
CA GLN A 87 13.57 -0.74 -11.68
C GLN A 87 12.30 -0.04 -12.18
N TYR A 88 11.18 -0.77 -12.10
CA TYR A 88 9.86 -0.27 -12.44
C TYR A 88 8.85 -0.72 -11.40
N ARG A 89 8.09 0.24 -10.87
CA ARG A 89 7.05 -0.02 -9.87
C ARG A 89 5.82 0.83 -10.16
N GLU A 90 4.66 0.26 -9.94
CA GLU A 90 3.41 1.00 -9.85
C GLU A 90 2.77 0.76 -8.48
N LEU A 91 2.26 1.82 -7.88
CA LEU A 91 1.58 1.74 -6.58
C LEU A 91 0.22 2.40 -6.67
N VAL A 92 -0.73 1.87 -5.90
CA VAL A 92 -2.03 2.50 -5.68
C VAL A 92 -2.23 2.64 -4.18
N TYR A 93 -2.58 3.85 -3.74
CA TYR A 93 -2.92 4.18 -2.37
C TYR A 93 -4.39 4.55 -2.29
N LEU A 94 -5.08 4.05 -1.27
CA LEU A 94 -6.43 4.44 -0.88
C LEU A 94 -6.45 4.67 0.63
N GLU A 95 -7.16 5.69 1.10
CA GLU A 95 -7.40 5.91 2.53
C GLU A 95 -8.87 5.66 2.85
N LEU A 96 -9.14 4.73 3.76
CA LEU A 96 -10.49 4.34 4.16
C LEU A 96 -10.80 4.81 5.58
N ASN A 97 -12.05 5.27 5.76
CA ASN A 97 -12.61 5.47 7.09
C ASN A 97 -13.00 4.10 7.69
N ARG A 98 -12.57 3.81 8.92
CA ARG A 98 -12.89 2.56 9.62
C ARG A 98 -14.38 2.33 9.85
N ASP A 99 -15.12 3.41 10.04
CA ASP A 99 -16.55 3.35 10.34
C ASP A 99 -17.42 3.15 9.10
N HIS A 100 -16.83 3.32 7.89
CA HIS A 100 -17.53 3.25 6.61
C HIS A 100 -16.66 2.53 5.57
N LEU A 101 -16.53 1.21 5.72
CA LEU A 101 -15.70 0.38 4.83
C LEU A 101 -16.43 -0.05 3.55
N GLU A 102 -17.77 -0.15 3.59
CA GLU A 102 -18.57 -0.47 2.40
C GLU A 102 -18.80 0.80 1.59
N ILE A 103 -18.24 0.85 0.39
CA ILE A 103 -18.28 2.00 -0.50
C ILE A 103 -18.47 1.57 -1.96
N ASP A 104 -19.07 2.45 -2.77
CA ASP A 104 -19.13 2.35 -4.22
C ASP A 104 -18.93 3.77 -4.76
N LEU A 105 -17.75 4.03 -5.32
CA LEU A 105 -17.29 5.35 -5.75
C LEU A 105 -16.93 5.33 -7.23
N LYS A 106 -17.20 6.44 -7.93
CA LYS A 106 -16.90 6.58 -9.36
C LYS A 106 -16.31 7.95 -9.65
N GLU A 107 -15.40 7.96 -10.62
CA GLU A 107 -14.81 9.19 -11.16
C GLU A 107 -14.29 10.11 -10.02
N ASP A 108 -14.68 11.35 -10.00
CA ASP A 108 -14.25 12.34 -9.02
C ASP A 108 -14.54 11.96 -7.55
N GLU A 109 -15.49 11.04 -7.30
CA GLU A 109 -15.76 10.53 -5.94
C GLU A 109 -14.57 9.76 -5.35
N LEU A 110 -13.67 9.26 -6.21
CA LEU A 110 -12.42 8.60 -5.79
C LEU A 110 -11.52 9.52 -4.93
N ASN A 111 -11.71 10.83 -5.02
CA ASN A 111 -11.05 11.79 -4.13
C ASN A 111 -11.42 11.61 -2.65
N ASN A 112 -12.61 11.04 -2.36
CA ASN A 112 -13.06 10.80 -0.98
C ASN A 112 -12.18 9.77 -0.25
N VAL A 113 -11.49 8.92 -1.00
CA VAL A 113 -10.52 7.93 -0.49
C VAL A 113 -9.08 8.29 -0.86
N LYS A 114 -8.83 9.53 -1.29
CA LYS A 114 -7.51 10.03 -1.71
C LYS A 114 -6.82 9.08 -2.69
N ALA A 115 -7.57 8.53 -3.66
CA ALA A 115 -7.04 7.56 -4.61
C ALA A 115 -5.84 8.13 -5.36
N LEU A 116 -4.66 7.51 -5.19
CA LEU A 116 -3.39 8.00 -5.69
C LEU A 116 -2.62 6.86 -6.37
N PHE A 117 -2.21 7.10 -7.60
CA PHE A 117 -1.37 6.19 -8.38
C PHE A 117 0.07 6.70 -8.36
N ALA A 118 1.03 5.79 -8.35
CA ALA A 118 2.44 6.11 -8.57
C ALA A 118 3.02 5.26 -9.69
N ARG A 119 3.80 5.91 -10.56
CA ARG A 119 4.68 5.26 -11.52
C ARG A 119 6.10 5.64 -11.18
N LEU A 120 6.87 4.68 -10.69
CA LEU A 120 8.24 4.88 -10.21
C LEU A 120 9.21 4.11 -11.11
N CYS A 121 9.91 4.83 -11.96
CA CYS A 121 10.86 4.28 -12.91
C CYS A 121 11.92 5.34 -13.30
N PHE A 122 13.01 4.92 -13.88
CA PHE A 122 13.94 5.82 -14.55
C PHE A 122 13.39 6.24 -15.93
N CYS A 123 12.19 6.83 -15.92
CA CYS A 123 11.42 7.22 -17.11
C CYS A 123 11.29 8.73 -17.16
N ARG A 124 12.12 9.39 -17.97
CA ARG A 124 12.17 10.86 -18.04
C ARG A 124 10.78 11.47 -18.29
N GLY A 125 10.34 12.34 -17.36
CA GLY A 125 9.06 13.04 -17.45
C GLY A 125 7.81 12.18 -17.24
N GLN A 126 7.96 10.90 -16.84
CA GLN A 126 6.86 9.96 -16.64
C GLN A 126 6.93 9.23 -15.31
N THR A 127 7.79 9.66 -14.40
CA THR A 127 7.85 9.16 -13.02
C THR A 127 7.14 10.13 -12.09
N GLY A 128 6.44 9.63 -11.08
CA GLY A 128 5.78 10.46 -10.09
C GLY A 128 4.47 9.87 -9.57
N TYR A 129 3.70 10.71 -8.88
CA TYR A 129 2.41 10.38 -8.31
C TYR A 129 1.31 11.16 -9.02
N TYR A 130 0.15 10.53 -9.23
CA TYR A 130 -0.98 11.05 -10.02
C TYR A 130 -2.28 10.77 -9.28
N ILE A 131 -3.18 11.75 -9.22
CA ILE A 131 -4.50 11.57 -8.61
C ILE A 131 -5.34 10.69 -9.53
N ILE A 132 -5.99 9.66 -8.96
CA ILE A 132 -6.93 8.83 -9.69
C ILE A 132 -8.32 9.49 -9.59
N ASN A 133 -8.80 10.02 -10.69
CA ASN A 133 -10.12 10.65 -10.82
C ASN A 133 -10.96 10.04 -11.95
N GLN A 134 -10.47 8.97 -12.59
CA GLN A 134 -11.18 8.22 -13.62
C GLN A 134 -11.25 6.75 -13.24
N GLY A 135 -12.46 6.21 -13.08
CA GLY A 135 -12.68 4.81 -12.77
C GLY A 135 -13.75 4.57 -11.73
N GLN A 136 -13.69 3.41 -11.10
CA GLN A 136 -14.63 3.00 -10.05
C GLN A 136 -13.94 2.17 -8.99
N LEU A 137 -14.40 2.31 -7.75
CA LEU A 137 -14.00 1.53 -6.58
C LEU A 137 -15.24 0.99 -5.88
N SER A 138 -15.30 -0.31 -5.67
CA SER A 138 -16.34 -0.96 -4.88
C SER A 138 -15.69 -1.78 -3.78
N ILE A 139 -16.10 -1.57 -2.52
CA ILE A 139 -15.72 -2.40 -1.38
C ILE A 139 -17.01 -2.94 -0.77
N LYS A 140 -17.15 -4.26 -0.72
CA LYS A 140 -18.34 -4.96 -0.21
C LYS A 140 -17.96 -5.93 0.90
N LYS A 141 -18.74 -5.94 1.97
CA LYS A 141 -18.55 -6.89 3.07
C LYS A 141 -18.86 -8.31 2.60
N LEU A 142 -17.95 -9.24 2.87
CA LEU A 142 -18.13 -10.69 2.64
C LEU A 142 -18.47 -11.44 3.93
N SER A 143 -17.84 -11.03 5.04
CA SER A 143 -18.06 -11.61 6.38
C SER A 143 -17.79 -10.55 7.45
N GLU A 144 -17.77 -10.93 8.71
CA GLU A 144 -17.49 -10.03 9.86
C GLU A 144 -16.17 -9.25 9.69
N SER A 145 -15.13 -9.91 9.15
CA SER A 145 -13.78 -9.32 9.05
C SER A 145 -13.25 -9.26 7.61
N GLN A 146 -14.01 -9.72 6.62
CA GLN A 146 -13.55 -9.78 5.23
C GLN A 146 -14.37 -8.90 4.31
N TYR A 147 -13.69 -8.23 3.40
CA TYR A 147 -14.26 -7.35 2.40
C TYR A 147 -13.65 -7.66 1.03
N HIS A 148 -14.46 -7.55 0.01
CA HIS A 148 -14.05 -7.68 -1.38
C HIS A 148 -13.85 -6.27 -1.97
N LEU A 149 -12.63 -5.95 -2.35
CA LEU A 149 -12.26 -4.73 -3.03
C LEU A 149 -12.15 -4.99 -4.52
N LYS A 150 -12.89 -4.21 -5.30
CA LYS A 150 -12.73 -4.11 -6.76
C LYS A 150 -12.49 -2.68 -7.14
N MET A 151 -11.39 -2.44 -7.85
CA MET A 151 -11.06 -1.13 -8.40
C MET A 151 -10.67 -1.26 -9.87
N ARG A 152 -11.22 -0.38 -10.71
CA ARG A 152 -10.75 -0.13 -12.08
C ARG A 152 -10.49 1.34 -12.24
N PHE A 153 -9.38 1.68 -12.87
CA PHE A 153 -8.98 3.08 -13.01
C PHE A 153 -8.13 3.31 -14.25
N LYS A 154 -8.05 4.57 -14.66
CA LYS A 154 -7.21 5.03 -15.77
C LYS A 154 -6.43 6.27 -15.37
N ILE A 155 -5.18 6.35 -15.80
CA ILE A 155 -4.30 7.51 -15.70
C ILE A 155 -4.01 7.99 -17.13
N ASP A 156 -4.39 9.23 -17.43
CA ASP A 156 -4.17 9.81 -18.76
C ASP A 156 -2.77 10.44 -18.91
N GLU A 157 -2.15 10.84 -17.80
CA GLU A 157 -0.88 11.56 -17.79
C GLU A 157 0.33 10.69 -18.13
N VAL A 158 0.26 9.38 -17.81
CA VAL A 158 1.37 8.45 -18.02
C VAL A 158 0.86 7.06 -18.41
N PRO A 159 1.66 6.26 -19.12
CA PRO A 159 1.35 4.85 -19.33
C PRO A 159 1.26 4.10 -17.98
N GLN A 160 0.31 3.18 -17.86
CA GLN A 160 0.13 2.30 -16.72
C GLN A 160 0.10 0.83 -17.16
N VAL A 161 0.56 -0.07 -16.30
CA VAL A 161 0.46 -1.53 -16.43
C VAL A 161 -0.76 -2.02 -15.66
N ILE A 162 -0.93 -1.52 -14.44
CA ILE A 162 -2.04 -1.89 -13.56
C ILE A 162 -3.21 -0.94 -13.81
N SER A 163 -4.36 -1.50 -14.18
CA SER A 163 -5.63 -0.77 -14.37
C SER A 163 -6.80 -1.39 -13.58
N GLU A 164 -6.56 -2.52 -12.94
CA GLU A 164 -7.56 -3.23 -12.12
C GLU A 164 -6.91 -3.84 -10.88
N ILE A 165 -7.61 -3.76 -9.74
CA ILE A 165 -7.26 -4.41 -8.48
C ILE A 165 -8.51 -5.16 -8.01
N ASP A 166 -8.38 -6.46 -7.72
CA ASP A 166 -9.45 -7.33 -7.24
C ASP A 166 -8.90 -8.16 -6.08
N GLU A 167 -9.20 -7.76 -4.84
CA GLU A 167 -8.59 -8.30 -3.63
C GLU A 167 -9.61 -8.60 -2.54
N VAL A 168 -9.35 -9.65 -1.77
CA VAL A 168 -10.08 -9.90 -0.53
C VAL A 168 -9.23 -9.44 0.65
N ILE A 169 -9.67 -8.39 1.31
CA ILE A 169 -9.00 -7.76 2.44
C ILE A 169 -9.62 -8.19 3.76
N SER A 170 -8.78 -8.39 4.77
CA SER A 170 -9.21 -8.72 6.13
C SER A 170 -8.81 -7.62 7.10
N PHE A 171 -9.77 -7.09 7.83
CA PHE A 171 -9.54 -6.16 8.93
C PHE A 171 -9.65 -6.90 10.27
N LYS A 172 -8.64 -6.75 11.10
CA LYS A 172 -8.60 -7.26 12.47
C LYS A 172 -8.93 -6.19 13.49
#